data_d6a87a9573ebcfec8ad1ed0e962971bc
#
_entry.id   d6a87a9573ebcfec8ad1ed0e962971bc
#
_cell.length_a   1.000
_cell.length_b   1.000
_cell.length_c   1.000
_cell.angle_alpha   90.00
_cell.angle_beta   90.00
_cell.angle_gamma   90.00
#
_symmetry.space_group_name_H-M   'P 1'
#
loop_
_entity.id
_entity.type
_entity.pdbx_description
1 polymer ?
#
loop_
_entity_poly.entity_id
_entity_poly.type
_entity_poly.pdbx_seq_one_letter_code
_entity_poly.pdbx_strand_id
1 'polypeptide(L)'
;MLFRALRSLAFAVALCVSWAPGARSQANIAASTSSAVEKIHIRAVGPIAITVGDMDRSVDFYTRVLTFEKISDTEVAGDDVEHLFGVFGSRVRIVTLKLGSESIELLQFLAPKGRPIPVDSRSNDVWFQHIAIIVSDMDRAYAVLRRNKVEHASSGPQRLPDWNKNAGGIKAFYFKDPDEHPVEILQFPEGKGDPRWQHAGDRLFLGIDHTAIVVSDTDASLRFYRDLLGLRIAGASENYGTEQEHLNNVFGARLRITALRAPTGPGIELLEYLSPRNGRAIPVDEHANDLVHRETQLEAENPDAATEPLRTAKTNFISDGLVSFSGPSLGFTRGFVVRDPDGHAISIVQR
;
A
#
# COMPACT_ATOMS: atom_id res chain seq x y z
N MET A 1 66.20 33.63 -20.72
CA MET A 1 66.26 35.12 -20.87
C MET A 1 65.20 35.69 -19.95
N LEU A 2 65.70 36.22 -18.90
CA LEU A 2 65.69 37.60 -18.37
C LEU A 2 64.30 38.06 -17.94
N PHE A 3 64.11 38.05 -16.57
CA PHE A 3 64.08 39.22 -15.69
C PHE A 3 63.03 40.26 -15.98
N ARG A 4 62.15 40.65 -15.04
CA ARG A 4 62.43 41.47 -13.84
C ARG A 4 61.23 41.58 -12.91
N ALA A 5 61.51 41.51 -11.63
CA ALA A 5 60.67 41.93 -10.51
C ALA A 5 60.59 43.47 -10.42
N LEU A 6 59.49 44.01 -9.87
CA LEU A 6 59.56 45.34 -9.19
C LEU A 6 58.62 45.32 -7.96
N ARG A 7 59.22 45.62 -6.84
CA ARG A 7 58.63 46.00 -5.54
C ARG A 7 58.31 47.51 -5.54
N SER A 8 57.31 47.87 -4.78
CA SER A 8 57.25 49.15 -3.98
C SER A 8 55.78 49.35 -3.53
N LEU A 9 55.40 49.72 -2.44
CA LEU A 9 55.78 50.44 -1.22
C LEU A 9 54.48 50.85 -0.56
N ALA A 10 54.37 50.67 0.73
CA ALA A 10 53.24 50.99 1.59
C ALA A 10 53.07 52.51 1.75
N PHE A 11 51.78 52.93 1.93
CA PHE A 11 51.48 54.18 2.66
C PHE A 11 50.31 53.85 3.61
N ALA A 12 50.58 53.98 4.90
CA ALA A 12 49.63 53.94 5.95
C ALA A 12 49.05 55.32 6.18
N VAL A 13 47.75 55.48 6.12
CA VAL A 13 47.05 56.68 6.64
C VAL A 13 46.11 56.24 7.75
N ALA A 14 46.47 56.59 8.97
CA ALA A 14 45.64 56.40 10.14
C ALA A 14 44.59 57.53 10.18
N LEU A 15 43.29 57.15 10.09
CA LEU A 15 42.19 58.05 10.43
C LEU A 15 41.52 57.52 11.73
N CYS A 16 41.70 58.27 12.81
CA CYS A 16 40.91 58.13 14.03
C CYS A 16 39.49 58.56 13.79
N VAL A 17 38.52 57.66 13.88
CA VAL A 17 37.11 57.98 13.97
C VAL A 17 36.57 57.45 15.29
N SER A 18 36.11 58.39 16.11
CA SER A 18 35.50 58.20 17.41
C SER A 18 34.24 57.34 17.37
N TRP A 19 34.20 56.34 18.22
CA TRP A 19 33.13 55.39 18.37
C TRP A 19 32.14 55.90 19.44
N ALA A 20 30.88 56.18 19.03
CA ALA A 20 29.76 56.34 19.92
C ALA A 20 29.02 54.98 20.08
N PRO A 21 28.58 54.58 21.28
CA PRO A 21 27.89 53.30 21.45
C PRO A 21 26.45 53.42 21.02
N GLY A 22 26.11 52.98 19.81
CA GLY A 22 24.76 52.79 19.33
C GLY A 22 24.15 51.51 19.91
N ALA A 23 22.99 51.62 20.52
CA ALA A 23 22.19 50.52 21.05
C ALA A 23 21.91 49.49 19.97
N ARG A 24 22.38 48.26 20.13
CA ARG A 24 21.97 47.11 19.31
C ARG A 24 20.58 46.66 19.71
N SER A 25 19.59 47.00 18.90
CA SER A 25 18.30 46.30 18.89
C SER A 25 18.58 44.81 18.61
N GLN A 26 18.37 43.95 19.61
CA GLN A 26 18.29 42.50 19.40
C GLN A 26 17.01 42.20 18.65
N ALA A 27 17.10 42.02 17.33
CA ALA A 27 16.05 41.38 16.58
C ALA A 27 15.98 39.95 17.08
N ASN A 28 14.95 39.63 17.85
CA ASN A 28 14.55 38.23 18.15
C ASN A 28 14.24 37.54 16.80
N ILE A 29 15.23 36.80 16.28
CA ILE A 29 14.98 35.78 15.28
C ILE A 29 14.22 34.69 16.03
N ALA A 30 12.88 34.76 15.94
CA ALA A 30 12.04 33.64 16.32
C ALA A 30 12.51 32.43 15.50
N ALA A 31 13.18 31.51 16.14
CA ALA A 31 13.44 30.20 15.58
C ALA A 31 12.08 29.63 15.21
N SER A 32 11.80 29.51 13.91
CA SER A 32 10.68 28.72 13.44
C SER A 32 10.92 27.29 13.92
N THR A 33 10.30 26.92 15.02
CA THR A 33 10.16 25.54 15.43
C THR A 33 9.42 24.86 14.29
N SER A 34 10.14 24.11 13.47
CA SER A 34 9.56 23.09 12.63
C SER A 34 8.74 22.21 13.58
N SER A 35 7.42 22.38 13.59
CA SER A 35 6.53 21.50 14.34
C SER A 35 6.76 20.12 13.75
N ALA A 36 7.35 19.22 14.53
CA ALA A 36 7.41 17.83 14.17
C ALA A 36 5.98 17.39 13.89
N VAL A 37 5.71 16.93 12.68
CA VAL A 37 4.40 16.38 12.33
C VAL A 37 4.12 15.27 13.32
N GLU A 38 3.03 15.40 14.07
CA GLU A 38 2.64 14.40 15.07
C GLU A 38 2.35 13.08 14.34
N LYS A 39 3.01 12.02 14.76
CA LYS A 39 2.84 10.70 14.14
C LYS A 39 1.47 10.14 14.47
N ILE A 40 0.81 9.63 13.43
CA ILE A 40 -0.44 8.89 13.58
C ILE A 40 -0.13 7.51 14.16
N HIS A 41 -0.84 7.09 15.21
CA HIS A 41 -0.64 5.79 15.83
C HIS A 41 -1.57 4.74 15.21
N ILE A 42 -1.06 4.01 14.20
CA ILE A 42 -1.72 2.85 13.60
C ILE A 42 -1.43 1.62 14.48
N ARG A 43 -2.50 0.93 14.92
CA ARG A 43 -2.44 -0.27 15.76
C ARG A 43 -2.40 -1.55 14.94
N ALA A 44 -3.11 -1.55 13.81
CA ALA A 44 -3.23 -2.73 12.97
C ALA A 44 -3.39 -2.36 11.49
N VAL A 45 -2.98 -3.28 10.63
CA VAL A 45 -3.51 -3.36 9.27
C VAL A 45 -4.74 -4.27 9.34
N GLY A 46 -5.89 -3.73 8.96
CA GLY A 46 -7.18 -4.41 8.95
C GLY A 46 -7.40 -5.19 7.64
N PRO A 47 -8.69 -5.45 7.30
CA PRO A 47 -9.03 -6.04 6.02
C PRO A 47 -8.54 -5.24 4.83
N ILE A 48 -8.30 -5.95 3.72
CA ILE A 48 -8.09 -5.31 2.42
C ILE A 48 -9.44 -5.31 1.70
N ALA A 49 -9.95 -4.11 1.40
CA ALA A 49 -11.18 -3.99 0.64
C ALA A 49 -10.92 -4.04 -0.87
N ILE A 50 -11.80 -4.73 -1.59
CA ILE A 50 -11.70 -4.99 -3.03
C ILE A 50 -13.05 -4.69 -3.66
N THR A 51 -13.12 -3.71 -4.57
CA THR A 51 -14.34 -3.41 -5.29
C THR A 51 -14.58 -4.44 -6.39
N VAL A 52 -15.71 -5.15 -6.35
CA VAL A 52 -16.06 -6.24 -7.26
C VAL A 52 -17.29 -5.93 -8.11
N GLY A 53 -17.34 -6.49 -9.30
CA GLY A 53 -18.45 -6.30 -10.24
C GLY A 53 -19.66 -7.18 -9.97
N ASP A 54 -19.43 -8.38 -9.42
CA ASP A 54 -20.45 -9.37 -9.09
C ASP A 54 -20.08 -10.09 -7.79
N MET A 55 -20.80 -9.76 -6.71
CA MET A 55 -20.54 -10.27 -5.37
C MET A 55 -20.66 -11.79 -5.28
N ASP A 56 -21.69 -12.36 -5.87
CA ASP A 56 -21.94 -13.80 -5.73
C ASP A 56 -20.86 -14.61 -6.45
N ARG A 57 -20.42 -14.15 -7.61
CA ARG A 57 -19.30 -14.74 -8.36
C ARG A 57 -17.99 -14.65 -7.58
N SER A 58 -17.70 -13.48 -7.01
CA SER A 58 -16.49 -13.27 -6.25
C SER A 58 -16.48 -14.08 -4.94
N VAL A 59 -17.60 -14.08 -4.19
CA VAL A 59 -17.74 -14.91 -2.98
C VAL A 59 -17.57 -16.39 -3.30
N ASP A 60 -18.19 -16.91 -4.36
CA ASP A 60 -18.04 -18.30 -4.81
C ASP A 60 -16.56 -18.62 -5.08
N PHE A 61 -15.85 -17.73 -5.79
CA PHE A 61 -14.44 -17.91 -6.09
C PHE A 61 -13.58 -17.96 -4.81
N TYR A 62 -13.67 -16.93 -3.96
CA TYR A 62 -12.84 -16.86 -2.75
C TYR A 62 -13.15 -17.99 -1.77
N THR A 63 -14.40 -18.42 -1.64
CA THR A 63 -14.78 -19.49 -0.69
C THR A 63 -14.45 -20.88 -1.22
N ARG A 64 -14.80 -21.20 -2.47
CA ARG A 64 -14.64 -22.57 -3.01
C ARG A 64 -13.25 -22.86 -3.56
N VAL A 65 -12.59 -21.82 -4.14
CA VAL A 65 -11.25 -22.03 -4.73
C VAL A 65 -10.15 -21.76 -3.71
N LEU A 66 -10.27 -20.66 -2.94
CA LEU A 66 -9.24 -20.19 -2.02
C LEU A 66 -9.55 -20.50 -0.55
N THR A 67 -10.68 -21.17 -0.28
CA THR A 67 -11.10 -21.65 1.05
C THR A 67 -11.33 -20.57 2.11
N PHE A 68 -11.67 -19.34 1.69
CA PHE A 68 -12.13 -18.31 2.62
C PHE A 68 -13.45 -18.69 3.27
N GLU A 69 -13.68 -18.23 4.49
CA GLU A 69 -14.93 -18.34 5.22
C GLU A 69 -15.71 -17.02 5.12
N LYS A 70 -16.99 -17.08 4.76
CA LYS A 70 -17.87 -15.91 4.74
C LYS A 70 -18.33 -15.57 6.17
N ILE A 71 -17.96 -14.36 6.64
CA ILE A 71 -18.25 -13.91 8.01
C ILE A 71 -19.49 -13.04 8.07
N SER A 72 -19.66 -12.13 7.10
CA SER A 72 -20.80 -11.21 7.06
C SER A 72 -21.21 -10.91 5.62
N ASP A 73 -22.44 -10.43 5.46
CA ASP A 73 -23.00 -10.01 4.18
C ASP A 73 -24.07 -8.93 4.48
N THR A 74 -23.74 -7.67 4.18
CA THR A 74 -24.57 -6.52 4.54
C THR A 74 -24.72 -5.57 3.36
N GLU A 75 -25.80 -4.81 3.34
CA GLU A 75 -26.01 -3.73 2.38
C GLU A 75 -26.12 -2.41 3.13
N VAL A 76 -25.42 -1.38 2.62
CA VAL A 76 -25.37 -0.04 3.20
C VAL A 76 -25.66 1.01 2.13
N ALA A 77 -26.30 2.11 2.55
CA ALA A 77 -26.60 3.27 1.71
C ALA A 77 -26.85 4.50 2.60
N GLY A 78 -26.94 5.66 2.00
CA GLY A 78 -27.23 6.93 2.66
C GLY A 78 -26.02 7.85 2.73
N ASP A 79 -26.24 9.06 3.26
CA ASP A 79 -25.30 10.17 3.22
C ASP A 79 -23.93 9.80 3.81
N ASP A 80 -23.89 9.06 4.93
CA ASP A 80 -22.62 8.64 5.55
C ASP A 80 -21.82 7.73 4.62
N VAL A 81 -22.47 6.85 3.84
CA VAL A 81 -21.82 5.96 2.88
C VAL A 81 -21.30 6.75 1.69
N GLU A 82 -22.09 7.72 1.21
CA GLU A 82 -21.68 8.63 0.12
C GLU A 82 -20.47 9.48 0.54
N HIS A 83 -20.49 10.02 1.75
CA HIS A 83 -19.40 10.82 2.29
C HIS A 83 -18.14 10.00 2.53
N LEU A 84 -18.27 8.72 2.92
CA LEU A 84 -17.12 7.83 3.13
C LEU A 84 -16.40 7.52 1.81
N PHE A 85 -17.16 7.08 0.81
CA PHE A 85 -16.59 6.62 -0.46
C PHE A 85 -16.43 7.73 -1.52
N GLY A 86 -16.96 8.95 -1.25
CA GLY A 86 -16.94 10.04 -2.23
C GLY A 86 -17.76 9.73 -3.50
N VAL A 87 -18.79 8.88 -3.39
CA VAL A 87 -19.62 8.45 -4.52
C VAL A 87 -21.08 8.76 -4.22
N PHE A 88 -21.64 9.74 -4.93
CA PHE A 88 -23.03 10.17 -4.76
C PHE A 88 -24.03 9.08 -5.15
N GLY A 89 -25.10 8.90 -4.36
CA GLY A 89 -26.13 7.90 -4.57
C GLY A 89 -25.65 6.47 -4.36
N SER A 90 -24.56 6.27 -3.61
CA SER A 90 -23.98 4.94 -3.43
C SER A 90 -24.84 4.02 -2.59
N ARG A 91 -25.04 2.82 -3.12
CA ARG A 91 -25.61 1.66 -2.42
C ARG A 91 -24.64 0.51 -2.60
N VAL A 92 -24.09 0.02 -1.49
CA VAL A 92 -22.96 -0.91 -1.49
C VAL A 92 -23.30 -2.18 -0.72
N ARG A 93 -23.14 -3.36 -1.34
CA ARG A 93 -23.14 -4.64 -0.66
C ARG A 93 -21.71 -4.96 -0.24
N ILE A 94 -21.52 -5.32 1.02
CA ILE A 94 -20.23 -5.59 1.64
C ILE A 94 -20.23 -7.00 2.20
N VAL A 95 -19.27 -7.81 1.78
CA VAL A 95 -19.08 -9.17 2.28
C VAL A 95 -17.70 -9.29 2.87
N THR A 96 -17.62 -9.63 4.16
CA THR A 96 -16.35 -9.94 4.82
C THR A 96 -16.03 -11.41 4.67
N LEU A 97 -14.84 -11.71 4.14
CA LEU A 97 -14.31 -13.06 3.99
C LEU A 97 -13.03 -13.20 4.81
N LYS A 98 -12.86 -14.33 5.49
CA LYS A 98 -11.72 -14.61 6.38
C LYS A 98 -10.92 -15.80 5.91
N LEU A 99 -9.59 -15.70 5.98
CA LEU A 99 -8.67 -16.80 5.76
C LEU A 99 -7.59 -16.80 6.87
N GLY A 100 -7.58 -17.83 7.71
CA GLY A 100 -6.71 -17.83 8.89
C GLY A 100 -7.11 -16.74 9.88
N SER A 101 -6.21 -15.81 10.15
CA SER A 101 -6.45 -14.67 11.06
C SER A 101 -6.82 -13.38 10.32
N GLU A 102 -6.61 -13.34 9.00
CA GLU A 102 -6.79 -12.15 8.18
C GLU A 102 -8.12 -12.16 7.43
N SER A 103 -8.56 -10.99 7.02
CA SER A 103 -9.82 -10.83 6.29
C SER A 103 -9.63 -9.93 5.07
N ILE A 104 -10.52 -10.12 4.10
CA ILE A 104 -10.79 -9.18 3.03
C ILE A 104 -12.24 -8.72 3.11
N GLU A 105 -12.53 -7.55 2.56
CA GLU A 105 -13.88 -7.04 2.38
C GLU A 105 -14.14 -6.85 0.88
N LEU A 106 -15.13 -7.59 0.34
CA LEU A 106 -15.58 -7.39 -1.02
C LEU A 106 -16.65 -6.30 -1.01
N LEU A 107 -16.47 -5.27 -1.85
CA LEU A 107 -17.39 -4.15 -2.00
C LEU A 107 -18.04 -4.22 -3.37
N GLN A 108 -19.36 -4.39 -3.44
CA GLN A 108 -20.09 -4.27 -4.70
C GLN A 108 -20.95 -3.02 -4.67
N PHE A 109 -20.59 -2.02 -5.48
CA PHE A 109 -21.47 -0.88 -5.71
C PHE A 109 -22.67 -1.34 -6.57
N LEU A 110 -23.82 -1.49 -5.93
CA LEU A 110 -25.07 -1.83 -6.60
C LEU A 110 -25.53 -0.65 -7.45
N ALA A 111 -25.26 0.58 -6.99
CA ALA A 111 -25.46 1.87 -7.67
C ALA A 111 -24.52 2.92 -7.07
N PRO A 112 -23.95 3.83 -7.90
CA PRO A 112 -23.71 3.63 -9.33
C PRO A 112 -22.62 2.58 -9.56
N LYS A 113 -22.68 1.86 -10.68
CA LYS A 113 -21.61 0.92 -11.06
C LYS A 113 -20.40 1.70 -11.58
N GLY A 114 -19.21 1.22 -11.25
CA GLY A 114 -17.95 1.79 -11.74
C GLY A 114 -17.42 1.12 -13.01
N ARG A 115 -16.23 1.53 -13.39
CA ARG A 115 -15.51 1.06 -14.59
C ARG A 115 -14.81 -0.27 -14.33
N PRO A 116 -14.71 -1.14 -15.34
CA PRO A 116 -13.90 -2.37 -15.23
C PRO A 116 -12.40 -2.05 -15.15
N ILE A 117 -11.61 -3.02 -14.70
CA ILE A 117 -10.15 -2.97 -14.80
C ILE A 117 -9.77 -2.91 -16.27
N PRO A 118 -8.82 -2.04 -16.71
CA PRO A 118 -8.33 -2.03 -18.09
C PRO A 118 -7.75 -3.38 -18.47
N VAL A 119 -8.23 -3.95 -19.59
CA VAL A 119 -7.85 -5.30 -20.07
C VAL A 119 -6.36 -5.44 -20.39
N ASP A 120 -5.67 -4.33 -20.64
CA ASP A 120 -4.24 -4.25 -20.92
C ASP A 120 -3.41 -3.92 -19.66
N SER A 121 -3.99 -4.10 -18.47
CA SER A 121 -3.30 -3.87 -17.19
C SER A 121 -2.06 -4.76 -17.04
N ARG A 122 -0.99 -4.18 -16.51
CA ARG A 122 0.30 -4.83 -16.33
C ARG A 122 0.70 -4.80 -14.85
N SER A 123 1.55 -5.73 -14.45
CA SER A 123 2.01 -5.81 -13.06
C SER A 123 2.88 -4.63 -12.61
N ASN A 124 3.35 -3.79 -13.54
CA ASN A 124 4.08 -2.57 -13.23
C ASN A 124 3.23 -1.29 -13.32
N ASP A 125 1.94 -1.37 -13.63
CA ASP A 125 1.04 -0.23 -13.51
C ASP A 125 0.82 0.11 -12.03
N VAL A 126 0.72 1.39 -11.69
CA VAL A 126 0.66 1.84 -10.29
C VAL A 126 -0.60 1.33 -9.57
N TRP A 127 -1.70 1.11 -10.28
CA TRP A 127 -2.90 0.47 -9.69
C TRP A 127 -2.77 -1.05 -9.45
N PHE A 128 -1.63 -1.67 -9.82
CA PHE A 128 -1.41 -3.07 -9.48
C PHE A 128 -1.26 -3.23 -7.97
N GLN A 129 -2.24 -3.88 -7.40
CA GLN A 129 -2.25 -4.26 -5.98
C GLN A 129 -2.68 -5.71 -5.87
N HIS A 130 -2.02 -6.50 -5.00
CA HIS A 130 -2.42 -7.86 -4.70
C HIS A 130 -2.48 -8.13 -3.19
N ILE A 131 -3.17 -9.19 -2.83
CA ILE A 131 -3.03 -9.86 -1.53
C ILE A 131 -2.18 -11.11 -1.73
N ALA A 132 -1.22 -11.36 -0.83
CA ALA A 132 -0.37 -12.54 -0.86
C ALA A 132 -0.91 -13.60 0.10
N ILE A 133 -1.49 -14.65 -0.46
CA ILE A 133 -2.05 -15.79 0.26
C ILE A 133 -0.97 -16.84 0.44
N ILE A 134 -0.68 -17.17 1.70
CA ILE A 134 0.32 -18.19 2.01
C ILE A 134 -0.25 -19.58 1.78
N VAL A 135 0.55 -20.41 1.09
CA VAL A 135 0.22 -21.80 0.84
C VAL A 135 1.26 -22.74 1.48
N SER A 136 0.78 -23.89 1.96
CA SER A 136 1.66 -24.92 2.52
C SER A 136 2.43 -25.70 1.44
N ASP A 137 1.91 -25.75 0.23
CA ASP A 137 2.46 -26.46 -0.91
C ASP A 137 2.10 -25.72 -2.22
N MET A 138 3.10 -25.12 -2.86
CA MET A 138 2.91 -24.36 -4.09
C MET A 138 2.37 -25.21 -5.25
N ASP A 139 2.88 -26.45 -5.38
CA ASP A 139 2.52 -27.28 -6.52
C ASP A 139 1.06 -27.77 -6.41
N ARG A 140 0.62 -28.12 -5.19
CA ARG A 140 -0.78 -28.47 -4.90
C ARG A 140 -1.70 -27.26 -5.08
N ALA A 141 -1.32 -26.10 -4.57
CA ALA A 141 -2.11 -24.87 -4.71
C ALA A 141 -2.26 -24.47 -6.19
N TYR A 142 -1.16 -24.48 -6.93
CA TYR A 142 -1.19 -24.20 -8.36
C TYR A 142 -2.07 -25.21 -9.13
N ALA A 143 -2.02 -26.51 -8.76
CA ALA A 143 -2.91 -27.50 -9.36
C ALA A 143 -4.40 -27.23 -9.06
N VAL A 144 -4.75 -26.70 -7.87
CA VAL A 144 -6.11 -26.24 -7.55
C VAL A 144 -6.51 -25.10 -8.47
N LEU A 145 -5.68 -24.07 -8.59
CA LEU A 145 -5.93 -22.89 -9.43
C LEU A 145 -6.13 -23.29 -10.91
N ARG A 146 -5.25 -24.15 -11.43
CA ARG A 146 -5.39 -24.67 -12.81
C ARG A 146 -6.70 -25.42 -13.06
N ARG A 147 -7.12 -26.28 -12.13
CA ARG A 147 -8.41 -27.00 -12.24
C ARG A 147 -9.60 -26.05 -12.27
N ASN A 148 -9.50 -24.92 -11.60
CA ASN A 148 -10.52 -23.86 -11.60
C ASN A 148 -10.33 -22.83 -12.72
N LYS A 149 -9.37 -23.06 -13.65
CA LYS A 149 -9.13 -22.26 -14.86
C LYS A 149 -8.92 -20.78 -14.55
N VAL A 150 -8.20 -20.47 -13.47
CA VAL A 150 -7.83 -19.08 -13.16
C VAL A 150 -6.97 -18.50 -14.28
N GLU A 151 -7.13 -17.21 -14.53
CA GLU A 151 -6.26 -16.49 -15.46
C GLU A 151 -4.89 -16.23 -14.80
N HIS A 152 -3.83 -16.51 -15.54
CA HIS A 152 -2.47 -16.29 -15.09
C HIS A 152 -2.06 -14.82 -15.28
N ALA A 153 -1.50 -14.20 -14.25
CA ALA A 153 -0.75 -12.96 -14.37
C ALA A 153 0.77 -13.24 -14.48
N SER A 154 1.27 -14.27 -13.80
CA SER A 154 2.63 -14.83 -14.02
C SER A 154 2.65 -15.82 -15.19
N SER A 155 3.80 -16.07 -15.79
CA SER A 155 3.97 -17.17 -16.75
C SER A 155 3.82 -18.56 -16.13
N GLY A 156 4.01 -18.68 -14.82
CA GLY A 156 3.89 -19.87 -13.99
C GLY A 156 4.50 -19.62 -12.61
N PRO A 157 4.42 -20.60 -11.66
CA PRO A 157 5.07 -20.46 -10.36
C PRO A 157 6.58 -20.27 -10.52
N GLN A 158 7.14 -19.31 -9.79
CA GLN A 158 8.57 -19.01 -9.77
C GLN A 158 9.15 -19.31 -8.39
N ARG A 159 10.39 -19.80 -8.35
CA ARG A 159 11.18 -19.90 -7.14
C ARG A 159 12.28 -18.86 -7.19
N LEU A 160 12.23 -17.88 -6.30
CA LEU A 160 13.22 -16.80 -6.27
C LEU A 160 14.63 -17.33 -6.01
N PRO A 161 15.65 -16.78 -6.69
CA PRO A 161 17.01 -17.34 -6.72
C PRO A 161 17.73 -17.19 -5.37
N ASP A 162 18.58 -18.14 -5.05
CA ASP A 162 19.27 -18.21 -3.74
C ASP A 162 20.29 -17.09 -3.50
N TRP A 163 20.75 -16.41 -4.56
CA TRP A 163 21.59 -15.23 -4.41
C TRP A 163 20.88 -14.06 -3.72
N ASN A 164 19.55 -14.00 -3.80
CA ASN A 164 18.74 -13.02 -3.07
C ASN A 164 18.60 -13.48 -1.60
N LYS A 165 19.41 -12.93 -0.73
CA LYS A 165 19.47 -13.35 0.68
C LYS A 165 18.11 -13.24 1.39
N ASN A 166 17.32 -12.23 1.07
CA ASN A 166 16.06 -11.96 1.75
C ASN A 166 14.89 -12.76 1.12
N ALA A 167 14.82 -12.81 -0.20
CA ALA A 167 13.71 -13.47 -0.90
C ALA A 167 14.04 -14.86 -1.47
N GLY A 168 15.31 -15.28 -1.49
CA GLY A 168 15.73 -16.55 -2.10
C GLY A 168 15.02 -17.75 -1.50
N GLY A 169 14.57 -18.67 -2.38
CA GLY A 169 13.83 -19.87 -2.03
C GLY A 169 12.33 -19.69 -1.88
N ILE A 170 11.82 -18.46 -1.75
CA ILE A 170 10.39 -18.18 -1.77
C ILE A 170 9.82 -18.60 -3.13
N LYS A 171 8.70 -19.33 -3.12
CA LYS A 171 7.94 -19.61 -4.32
C LYS A 171 6.74 -18.70 -4.39
N ALA A 172 6.45 -18.14 -5.57
CA ALA A 172 5.38 -17.17 -5.78
C ALA A 172 4.70 -17.39 -7.14
N PHE A 173 3.43 -17.05 -7.22
CA PHE A 173 2.65 -17.10 -8.46
C PHE A 173 1.52 -16.08 -8.42
N TYR A 174 1.43 -15.22 -9.43
CA TYR A 174 0.33 -14.28 -9.62
C TYR A 174 -0.72 -14.84 -10.57
N PHE A 175 -1.97 -14.69 -10.18
CA PHE A 175 -3.14 -15.04 -10.98
C PHE A 175 -4.22 -13.95 -10.77
N LYS A 176 -5.32 -14.05 -11.50
CA LYS A 176 -6.42 -13.10 -11.41
C LYS A 176 -7.66 -13.73 -10.79
N ASP A 177 -8.40 -12.94 -10.02
CA ASP A 177 -9.74 -13.29 -9.58
C ASP A 177 -10.77 -13.07 -10.72
N PRO A 178 -12.07 -13.35 -10.52
CA PRO A 178 -13.07 -13.19 -11.57
C PRO A 178 -13.29 -11.78 -12.13
N ASP A 179 -12.85 -10.75 -11.40
CA ASP A 179 -12.93 -9.35 -11.80
C ASP A 179 -11.57 -8.79 -12.31
N GLU A 180 -10.60 -9.67 -12.60
CA GLU A 180 -9.26 -9.33 -13.10
C GLU A 180 -8.30 -8.77 -12.05
N HIS A 181 -8.66 -8.83 -10.74
CA HIS A 181 -7.75 -8.40 -9.69
C HIS A 181 -6.59 -9.38 -9.55
N PRO A 182 -5.34 -8.90 -9.50
CA PRO A 182 -4.20 -9.75 -9.20
C PRO A 182 -4.27 -10.26 -7.75
N VAL A 183 -3.98 -11.56 -7.62
CA VAL A 183 -3.85 -12.28 -6.35
C VAL A 183 -2.55 -13.08 -6.40
N GLU A 184 -1.85 -13.17 -5.29
CA GLU A 184 -0.64 -13.98 -5.15
C GLU A 184 -0.90 -15.20 -4.29
N ILE A 185 -0.33 -16.37 -4.71
CA ILE A 185 -0.02 -17.44 -3.76
C ILE A 185 1.49 -17.46 -3.53
N LEU A 186 1.88 -17.61 -2.26
CA LEU A 186 3.27 -17.55 -1.84
C LEU A 186 3.57 -18.68 -0.85
N GLN A 187 4.72 -19.37 -1.04
CA GLN A 187 5.23 -20.36 -0.13
C GLN A 187 6.61 -19.94 0.38
N PHE A 188 6.73 -19.82 1.69
CA PHE A 188 8.03 -19.61 2.34
C PHE A 188 8.80 -20.93 2.47
N PRO A 189 10.11 -20.92 2.20
CA PRO A 189 10.97 -22.05 2.57
C PRO A 189 11.13 -22.11 4.10
N GLU A 190 11.62 -23.23 4.60
CA GLU A 190 11.91 -23.41 6.03
C GLU A 190 12.79 -22.26 6.57
N GLY A 191 12.43 -21.74 7.74
CA GLY A 191 13.14 -20.65 8.42
C GLY A 191 12.91 -19.24 7.86
N LYS A 192 12.04 -19.07 6.85
CA LYS A 192 11.63 -17.75 6.33
C LYS A 192 10.15 -17.47 6.57
N GLY A 193 9.79 -16.18 6.57
CA GLY A 193 8.44 -15.71 6.86
C GLY A 193 8.10 -15.77 8.35
N ASP A 194 6.83 -15.55 8.66
CA ASP A 194 6.32 -15.71 10.03
C ASP A 194 6.36 -17.21 10.41
N PRO A 195 6.85 -17.59 11.61
CA PRO A 195 6.87 -18.99 12.06
C PRO A 195 5.51 -19.69 11.98
N ARG A 196 4.40 -18.97 12.10
CA ARG A 196 3.04 -19.55 11.96
C ARG A 196 2.80 -20.18 10.59
N TRP A 197 3.49 -19.73 9.55
CA TRP A 197 3.38 -20.29 8.20
C TRP A 197 4.05 -21.66 8.03
N GLN A 198 4.93 -22.01 8.97
CA GLN A 198 5.63 -23.31 8.97
C GLN A 198 4.77 -24.43 9.57
N HIS A 199 3.63 -24.12 10.18
CA HIS A 199 2.75 -25.07 10.91
C HIS A 199 1.36 -25.14 10.25
N ALA A 200 1.33 -25.64 9.03
CA ALA A 200 0.11 -25.65 8.20
C ALA A 200 -0.96 -26.67 8.66
N GLY A 201 -0.57 -27.78 9.32
CA GLY A 201 -1.44 -28.95 9.45
C GLY A 201 -1.87 -29.45 8.07
N ASP A 202 -3.14 -29.79 7.92
CA ASP A 202 -3.70 -30.26 6.64
C ASP A 202 -4.16 -29.14 5.70
N ARG A 203 -4.07 -27.86 6.14
CA ARG A 203 -4.55 -26.72 5.36
C ARG A 203 -3.60 -26.42 4.19
N LEU A 204 -4.18 -26.10 3.03
CA LEU A 204 -3.44 -25.69 1.84
C LEU A 204 -3.25 -24.18 1.78
N PHE A 205 -4.34 -23.41 1.95
CA PHE A 205 -4.32 -21.96 2.06
C PHE A 205 -4.37 -21.58 3.54
N LEU A 206 -3.43 -20.74 4.00
CA LEU A 206 -3.19 -20.56 5.44
C LEU A 206 -3.67 -19.21 5.97
N GLY A 207 -3.52 -18.15 5.20
CA GLY A 207 -3.82 -16.78 5.58
C GLY A 207 -3.20 -15.80 4.61
N ILE A 208 -3.29 -14.50 4.92
CA ILE A 208 -2.73 -13.41 4.11
C ILE A 208 -1.50 -12.88 4.83
N ASP A 209 -0.33 -12.92 4.17
CA ASP A 209 0.88 -12.35 4.75
C ASP A 209 0.94 -10.82 4.56
N HIS A 210 0.59 -10.34 3.38
CA HIS A 210 0.64 -8.92 3.06
C HIS A 210 -0.32 -8.54 1.92
N THR A 211 -0.57 -7.24 1.78
CA THR A 211 -0.95 -6.63 0.51
C THR A 211 0.26 -5.94 -0.08
N ALA A 212 0.40 -5.95 -1.40
CA ALA A 212 1.49 -5.24 -2.08
C ALA A 212 0.94 -4.25 -3.09
N ILE A 213 1.54 -3.06 -3.13
CA ILE A 213 1.17 -1.96 -4.02
C ILE A 213 2.37 -1.51 -4.84
N VAL A 214 2.16 -1.22 -6.12
CA VAL A 214 3.20 -0.64 -6.96
C VAL A 214 3.32 0.84 -6.67
N VAL A 215 4.53 1.30 -6.36
CA VAL A 215 4.81 2.70 -6.03
C VAL A 215 5.82 3.30 -7.03
N SER A 216 5.69 4.59 -7.30
CA SER A 216 6.58 5.30 -8.22
C SER A 216 7.93 5.65 -7.56
N ASP A 217 7.93 5.88 -6.24
CA ASP A 217 9.09 6.27 -5.44
C ASP A 217 8.93 5.74 -4.00
N THR A 218 9.70 4.71 -3.65
CA THR A 218 9.68 4.12 -2.30
C THR A 218 9.98 5.14 -1.21
N ASP A 219 10.88 6.10 -1.44
CA ASP A 219 11.24 7.06 -0.39
C ASP A 219 10.12 8.08 -0.16
N ALA A 220 9.35 8.44 -1.21
CA ALA A 220 8.13 9.24 -1.06
C ALA A 220 7.06 8.46 -0.27
N SER A 221 6.84 7.19 -0.61
CA SER A 221 5.89 6.33 0.09
C SER A 221 6.30 6.11 1.55
N LEU A 222 7.60 5.97 1.85
CA LEU A 222 8.10 5.83 3.23
C LEU A 222 7.84 7.08 4.07
N ARG A 223 7.87 8.29 3.49
CA ARG A 223 7.45 9.50 4.22
C ARG A 223 6.00 9.43 4.65
N PHE A 224 5.13 8.84 3.84
CA PHE A 224 3.73 8.65 4.18
C PHE A 224 3.54 7.48 5.16
N TYR A 225 3.93 6.27 4.80
CA TYR A 225 3.63 5.07 5.57
C TYR A 225 4.44 4.97 6.88
N ARG A 226 5.74 5.28 6.84
CA ARG A 226 6.64 5.16 8.00
C ARG A 226 6.64 6.41 8.87
N ASP A 227 6.83 7.60 8.23
CA ASP A 227 7.10 8.82 9.00
C ASP A 227 5.81 9.47 9.49
N LEU A 228 4.75 9.45 8.69
CA LEU A 228 3.44 10.03 9.03
C LEU A 228 2.54 9.00 9.73
N LEU A 229 2.33 7.81 9.13
CA LEU A 229 1.44 6.78 9.68
C LEU A 229 2.10 5.88 10.73
N GLY A 230 3.41 5.94 10.93
CA GLY A 230 4.13 5.24 12.00
C GLY A 230 4.37 3.75 11.75
N LEU A 231 4.19 3.24 10.53
CA LEU A 231 4.51 1.85 10.21
C LEU A 231 6.02 1.63 10.26
N ARG A 232 6.46 0.42 10.63
CA ARG A 232 7.89 0.07 10.67
C ARG A 232 8.31 -0.70 9.43
N ILE A 233 9.52 -0.48 8.96
CA ILE A 233 10.14 -1.33 7.94
C ILE A 233 10.46 -2.69 8.58
N ALA A 234 9.98 -3.76 7.96
CA ALA A 234 10.19 -5.15 8.40
C ALA A 234 11.24 -5.87 7.56
N GLY A 235 11.46 -5.42 6.32
CA GLY A 235 12.44 -5.99 5.42
C GLY A 235 12.52 -5.22 4.12
N ALA A 236 13.57 -5.49 3.35
CA ALA A 236 13.73 -4.97 1.99
C ALA A 236 14.52 -5.96 1.14
N SER A 237 14.24 -5.97 -0.15
CA SER A 237 15.01 -6.74 -1.14
C SER A 237 15.04 -6.01 -2.47
N GLU A 238 16.01 -6.36 -3.30
CA GLU A 238 16.03 -6.00 -4.69
C GLU A 238 15.90 -7.29 -5.51
N ASN A 239 14.83 -7.39 -6.28
CA ASN A 239 14.48 -8.58 -7.02
C ASN A 239 14.62 -8.31 -8.53
N TYR A 240 15.31 -9.19 -9.25
CA TYR A 240 15.51 -9.08 -10.70
C TYR A 240 15.90 -10.45 -11.29
N GLY A 241 16.03 -10.52 -12.60
CA GLY A 241 16.39 -11.71 -13.37
C GLY A 241 15.15 -12.45 -13.86
N THR A 242 15.41 -13.59 -14.51
CA THR A 242 14.40 -14.35 -15.24
C THR A 242 13.20 -14.76 -14.37
N GLU A 243 13.43 -15.16 -13.12
CA GLU A 243 12.37 -15.56 -12.21
C GLU A 243 11.46 -14.37 -11.86
N GLN A 244 12.04 -13.19 -11.68
CA GLN A 244 11.25 -11.99 -11.40
C GLN A 244 10.49 -11.52 -12.63
N GLU A 245 11.09 -11.58 -13.82
CA GLU A 245 10.42 -11.26 -15.08
C GLU A 245 9.22 -12.18 -15.33
N HIS A 246 9.38 -13.48 -15.09
CA HIS A 246 8.32 -14.45 -15.24
C HIS A 246 7.23 -14.34 -14.17
N LEU A 247 7.60 -13.96 -12.94
CA LEU A 247 6.64 -13.74 -11.87
C LEU A 247 5.74 -12.54 -12.18
N ASN A 248 6.34 -11.42 -12.58
CA ASN A 248 5.58 -10.21 -12.89
C ASN A 248 5.01 -10.19 -14.32
N ASN A 249 5.47 -11.10 -15.19
CA ASN A 249 5.19 -11.06 -16.65
C ASN A 249 5.55 -9.69 -17.26
N VAL A 250 6.69 -9.14 -16.81
CA VAL A 250 7.23 -7.85 -17.25
C VAL A 250 8.70 -8.04 -17.61
N PHE A 251 9.03 -7.90 -18.89
CA PHE A 251 10.40 -8.07 -19.38
C PHE A 251 11.35 -7.01 -18.77
N GLY A 252 12.51 -7.45 -18.29
CA GLY A 252 13.49 -6.59 -17.64
C GLY A 252 13.09 -6.11 -16.24
N ALA A 253 12.13 -6.78 -15.60
CA ALA A 253 11.66 -6.41 -14.27
C ALA A 253 12.78 -6.44 -13.24
N ARG A 254 13.02 -5.27 -12.61
CA ARG A 254 13.90 -5.07 -11.48
C ARG A 254 13.18 -4.22 -10.46
N LEU A 255 12.93 -4.76 -9.29
CA LEU A 255 12.10 -4.16 -8.25
C LEU A 255 12.92 -3.90 -6.98
N ARG A 256 12.72 -2.73 -6.39
CA ARG A 256 12.99 -2.47 -4.98
C ARG A 256 11.71 -2.81 -4.21
N ILE A 257 11.78 -3.80 -3.34
CA ILE A 257 10.65 -4.24 -2.51
C ILE A 257 10.92 -3.81 -1.07
N THR A 258 9.95 -3.17 -0.42
CA THR A 258 10.07 -2.75 0.98
C THR A 258 8.83 -3.17 1.75
N ALA A 259 9.01 -4.08 2.68
CA ALA A 259 7.93 -4.58 3.53
C ALA A 259 7.73 -3.69 4.77
N LEU A 260 6.50 -3.31 5.01
CA LEU A 260 6.06 -2.51 6.16
C LEU A 260 5.11 -3.33 7.04
N ARG A 261 5.15 -3.08 8.35
CA ARG A 261 4.27 -3.73 9.35
C ARG A 261 3.73 -2.71 10.35
N ALA A 262 2.46 -2.84 10.70
CA ALA A 262 1.89 -2.31 11.93
C ALA A 262 2.17 -3.28 13.10
N PRO A 263 1.78 -2.96 14.35
CA PRO A 263 1.87 -3.91 15.46
C PRO A 263 1.16 -5.23 15.21
N THR A 264 0.01 -5.23 14.53
CA THR A 264 -0.76 -6.44 14.19
C THR A 264 -1.32 -6.37 12.75
N GLY A 265 -1.79 -7.52 12.25
CA GLY A 265 -2.36 -7.64 10.90
C GLY A 265 -1.35 -7.98 9.81
N PRO A 266 -1.79 -8.06 8.56
CA PRO A 266 -0.93 -8.33 7.41
C PRO A 266 0.08 -7.20 7.16
N GLY A 267 1.09 -7.46 6.32
CA GLY A 267 2.03 -6.45 5.87
C GLY A 267 1.50 -5.58 4.76
N ILE A 268 2.23 -4.50 4.49
CA ILE A 268 2.12 -3.72 3.26
C ILE A 268 3.48 -3.77 2.58
N GLU A 269 3.53 -4.24 1.33
CA GLU A 269 4.76 -4.21 0.53
C GLU A 269 4.70 -3.12 -0.53
N LEU A 270 5.74 -2.30 -0.58
CA LEU A 270 5.96 -1.30 -1.61
C LEU A 270 6.80 -1.92 -2.73
N LEU A 271 6.28 -1.93 -3.95
CA LEU A 271 6.92 -2.48 -5.14
C LEU A 271 7.34 -1.35 -6.08
N GLU A 272 8.57 -0.86 -5.97
CA GLU A 272 9.10 0.13 -6.92
C GLU A 272 9.79 -0.58 -8.08
N TYR A 273 9.28 -0.42 -9.30
CA TYR A 273 9.94 -0.88 -10.50
C TYR A 273 11.10 0.05 -10.86
N LEU A 274 12.32 -0.37 -10.55
CA LEU A 274 13.54 0.32 -10.99
C LEU A 274 13.72 0.21 -12.51
N SER A 275 13.21 -0.89 -13.10
CA SER A 275 13.12 -1.16 -14.54
C SER A 275 11.99 -2.17 -14.81
N PRO A 276 11.21 -2.00 -15.91
CA PRO A 276 11.03 -0.76 -16.65
C PRO A 276 10.20 0.24 -15.86
N ARG A 277 10.47 1.53 -16.02
CA ARG A 277 9.74 2.64 -15.37
C ARG A 277 8.60 3.18 -16.25
N ASN A 278 7.88 2.29 -16.93
CA ASN A 278 6.81 2.64 -17.87
C ASN A 278 5.42 2.20 -17.38
N GLY A 279 5.26 1.94 -16.09
CA GLY A 279 3.95 1.70 -15.48
C GLY A 279 3.10 2.96 -15.55
N ARG A 280 1.80 2.77 -15.76
CA ARG A 280 0.82 3.87 -15.83
C ARG A 280 0.40 4.28 -14.43
N ALA A 281 0.22 5.58 -14.21
CA ALA A 281 -0.32 6.10 -12.95
C ALA A 281 -1.80 5.71 -12.78
N ILE A 282 -2.26 5.67 -11.52
CA ILE A 282 -3.70 5.56 -11.22
C ILE A 282 -4.43 6.71 -11.94
N PRO A 283 -5.54 6.43 -12.66
CA PRO A 283 -6.32 7.49 -13.29
C PRO A 283 -6.77 8.54 -12.27
N VAL A 284 -6.60 9.82 -12.63
CA VAL A 284 -6.95 10.95 -11.73
C VAL A 284 -8.46 11.04 -11.43
N ASP A 285 -9.27 10.42 -12.27
CA ASP A 285 -10.74 10.29 -12.18
C ASP A 285 -11.18 8.91 -11.68
N GLU A 286 -10.29 8.19 -10.99
CA GLU A 286 -10.65 6.93 -10.34
C GLU A 286 -11.53 7.21 -9.11
N HIS A 287 -12.59 6.43 -8.98
CA HIS A 287 -13.58 6.48 -7.90
C HIS A 287 -13.67 5.15 -7.16
N ALA A 288 -14.19 5.17 -5.94
CA ALA A 288 -14.30 3.98 -5.10
C ALA A 288 -15.16 2.86 -5.70
N ASN A 289 -16.08 3.18 -6.61
CA ASN A 289 -16.89 2.19 -7.33
C ASN A 289 -16.21 1.57 -8.57
N ASP A 290 -15.04 2.06 -9.00
CA ASP A 290 -14.28 1.45 -10.10
C ASP A 290 -13.63 0.14 -9.64
N LEU A 291 -13.56 -0.88 -10.51
CA LEU A 291 -13.01 -2.19 -10.13
C LEU A 291 -11.49 -2.15 -9.87
N VAL A 292 -10.78 -1.12 -10.30
CA VAL A 292 -9.37 -0.91 -9.92
C VAL A 292 -9.22 -0.48 -8.45
N HIS A 293 -10.29 0.02 -7.83
CA HIS A 293 -10.25 0.53 -6.46
C HIS A 293 -10.07 -0.59 -5.44
N ARG A 294 -9.08 -0.39 -4.59
CA ARG A 294 -8.80 -1.23 -3.43
C ARG A 294 -8.38 -0.35 -2.28
N GLU A 295 -8.82 -0.73 -1.08
CA GLU A 295 -8.46 0.01 0.13
C GLU A 295 -7.65 -0.87 1.07
N THR A 296 -6.57 -0.33 1.59
CA THR A 296 -5.88 -0.93 2.73
C THR A 296 -6.41 -0.27 3.99
N GLN A 297 -7.10 -1.03 4.83
CA GLN A 297 -7.64 -0.52 6.09
C GLN A 297 -6.56 -0.44 7.16
N LEU A 298 -6.44 0.71 7.80
CA LEU A 298 -5.54 0.95 8.93
C LEU A 298 -6.36 1.30 10.17
N GLU A 299 -6.18 0.52 11.23
CA GLU A 299 -6.87 0.77 12.49
C GLU A 299 -6.09 1.78 13.32
N ALA A 300 -6.70 2.92 13.59
CA ALA A 300 -6.18 3.95 14.48
C ALA A 300 -6.95 3.95 15.80
N GLU A 301 -6.27 4.29 16.88
CA GLU A 301 -6.93 4.47 18.19
C GLU A 301 -7.91 5.65 18.16
N ASN A 302 -7.52 6.72 17.50
CA ASN A 302 -8.33 7.90 17.29
C ASN A 302 -8.13 8.43 15.85
N PRO A 303 -9.04 8.12 14.90
CA PRO A 303 -8.94 8.63 13.54
C PRO A 303 -9.06 10.15 13.45
N ASP A 304 -9.76 10.82 14.39
CA ASP A 304 -9.81 12.29 14.44
C ASP A 304 -8.43 12.91 14.52
N ALA A 305 -7.57 12.37 15.40
CA ALA A 305 -6.22 12.86 15.60
C ALA A 305 -5.35 12.70 14.33
N ALA A 306 -5.73 11.82 13.41
CA ALA A 306 -5.03 11.63 12.15
C ALA A 306 -5.36 12.70 11.09
N THR A 307 -6.50 13.38 11.21
CA THR A 307 -7.01 14.29 10.17
C THR A 307 -6.08 15.47 9.94
N GLU A 308 -5.66 16.17 10.99
CA GLU A 308 -4.84 17.39 10.87
C GLU A 308 -3.41 17.10 10.37
N PRO A 309 -2.70 16.07 10.86
CA PRO A 309 -1.41 15.67 10.29
C PRO A 309 -1.50 15.33 8.78
N LEU A 310 -2.55 14.63 8.35
CA LEU A 310 -2.76 14.30 6.94
C LEU A 310 -3.06 15.54 6.09
N ARG A 311 -3.87 16.48 6.59
CA ARG A 311 -4.13 17.78 5.92
C ARG A 311 -2.86 18.62 5.80
N THR A 312 -2.06 18.67 6.86
CA THR A 312 -0.77 19.37 6.87
C THR A 312 0.20 18.76 5.86
N ALA A 313 0.19 17.42 5.71
CA ALA A 313 0.94 16.69 4.69
C ALA A 313 0.35 16.83 3.28
N LYS A 314 -0.77 17.57 3.12
CA LYS A 314 -1.50 17.77 1.84
C LYS A 314 -1.97 16.45 1.22
N THR A 315 -2.35 15.49 2.05
CA THR A 315 -2.92 14.22 1.61
C THR A 315 -4.28 14.46 0.95
N ASN A 316 -4.55 13.78 -0.16
CA ASN A 316 -5.84 13.84 -0.84
C ASN A 316 -6.86 12.98 -0.09
N PHE A 317 -7.98 13.57 0.29
CA PHE A 317 -9.11 12.85 0.91
C PHE A 317 -10.09 12.39 -0.17
N ILE A 318 -10.51 11.12 -0.09
CA ILE A 318 -11.65 10.58 -0.84
C ILE A 318 -12.93 10.93 -0.08
N SER A 319 -12.93 10.72 1.24
CA SER A 319 -14.04 11.11 2.11
C SER A 319 -14.11 12.62 2.31
N ASP A 320 -15.31 13.15 2.47
CA ASP A 320 -15.52 14.57 2.77
C ASP A 320 -14.94 15.00 4.14
N GLY A 321 -14.61 14.03 4.97
CA GLY A 321 -14.03 14.18 6.30
C GLY A 321 -14.17 12.91 7.12
N LEU A 322 -14.12 13.05 8.46
CA LEU A 322 -14.39 11.93 9.35
C LEU A 322 -15.88 11.61 9.33
N VAL A 323 -16.22 10.39 8.97
CA VAL A 323 -17.58 9.86 8.95
C VAL A 323 -17.80 8.98 10.17
N SER A 324 -18.99 9.05 10.78
CA SER A 324 -19.39 8.25 11.95
C SER A 324 -20.64 7.47 11.64
N PHE A 325 -20.65 6.17 11.93
CA PHE A 325 -21.75 5.28 11.68
C PHE A 325 -22.45 4.89 12.99
N SER A 326 -23.77 4.85 12.97
CA SER A 326 -24.58 4.50 14.15
C SER A 326 -24.56 3.01 14.52
N GLY A 327 -23.81 2.18 13.75
CA GLY A 327 -23.67 0.73 14.00
C GLY A 327 -22.51 0.14 13.23
N PRO A 328 -22.14 -1.12 13.53
CA PRO A 328 -20.93 -1.75 12.97
C PRO A 328 -21.14 -2.32 11.55
N SER A 329 -22.06 -1.74 10.76
CA SER A 329 -22.41 -2.24 9.40
C SER A 329 -21.20 -2.34 8.47
N LEU A 330 -20.19 -1.52 8.68
CA LEU A 330 -18.91 -1.50 7.96
C LEU A 330 -17.76 -2.17 8.72
N GLY A 331 -18.05 -2.85 9.85
CA GLY A 331 -17.03 -3.42 10.72
C GLY A 331 -16.21 -2.39 11.52
N PHE A 332 -16.54 -1.09 11.39
CA PHE A 332 -15.97 0.01 12.16
C PHE A 332 -17.03 1.07 12.46
N THR A 333 -16.79 1.93 13.43
CA THR A 333 -17.72 2.95 13.90
C THR A 333 -17.41 4.35 13.36
N ARG A 334 -16.15 4.64 13.06
CA ARG A 334 -15.69 5.94 12.57
C ARG A 334 -14.52 5.74 11.63
N GLY A 335 -14.41 6.58 10.61
CA GLY A 335 -13.30 6.54 9.68
C GLY A 335 -13.40 7.49 8.52
N PHE A 336 -12.36 7.49 7.70
CA PHE A 336 -12.29 8.22 6.44
C PHE A 336 -11.31 7.53 5.50
N VAL A 337 -11.37 7.86 4.22
CA VAL A 337 -10.51 7.31 3.19
C VAL A 337 -9.65 8.43 2.60
N VAL A 338 -8.37 8.18 2.47
CA VAL A 338 -7.39 9.09 1.85
C VAL A 338 -6.61 8.37 0.76
N ARG A 339 -5.86 9.12 -0.04
CA ARG A 339 -4.92 8.57 -1.02
C ARG A 339 -3.49 8.73 -0.54
N ASP A 340 -2.69 7.70 -0.75
CA ASP A 340 -1.24 7.78 -0.59
C ASP A 340 -0.60 8.67 -1.70
N PRO A 341 0.72 8.89 -1.71
CA PRO A 341 1.39 9.70 -2.73
C PRO A 341 1.19 9.24 -4.18
N ASP A 342 0.92 7.97 -4.41
CA ASP A 342 0.69 7.37 -5.73
C ASP A 342 -0.80 7.22 -6.09
N GLY A 343 -1.70 7.51 -5.14
CA GLY A 343 -3.15 7.48 -5.34
C GLY A 343 -3.85 6.25 -4.80
N HIS A 344 -3.16 5.30 -4.13
CA HIS A 344 -3.81 4.14 -3.50
C HIS A 344 -4.70 4.59 -2.34
N ALA A 345 -5.86 3.95 -2.22
CA ALA A 345 -6.81 4.28 -1.17
C ALA A 345 -6.43 3.60 0.16
N ILE A 346 -6.41 4.43 1.21
CA ILE A 346 -6.11 4.02 2.58
C ILE A 346 -7.27 4.46 3.46
N SER A 347 -7.97 3.51 4.06
CA SER A 347 -9.01 3.80 5.06
C SER A 347 -8.38 3.88 6.44
N ILE A 348 -8.63 4.95 7.18
CA ILE A 348 -8.20 5.10 8.57
C ILE A 348 -9.44 5.01 9.44
N VAL A 349 -9.55 3.96 10.24
CA VAL A 349 -10.79 3.58 10.91
C VAL A 349 -10.59 3.31 12.40
N GLN A 350 -11.68 3.42 13.16
CA GLN A 350 -11.82 2.98 14.55
C GLN A 350 -12.85 1.85 14.63
N ARG A 351 -12.40 0.68 15.07
CA ARG A 351 -13.25 -0.49 15.35
C ARG A 351 -13.75 -0.51 16.80
#